data_717512814fa14c220606f7a36b9abd35
#
_entry.id   717512814fa14c220606f7a36b9abd35
#
_cell.length_a   1.000
_cell.length_b   1.000
_cell.length_c   1.000
_cell.angle_alpha   90.00
_cell.angle_beta   90.00
_cell.angle_gamma   90.00
#
_symmetry.space_group_name_H-M   'P 1'
#
loop_
_entity.id
_entity.type
_entity.pdbx_description
1 polymer ?
#
loop_
_entity_poly.entity_id
_entity_poly.type
_entity_poly.pdbx_seq_one_letter_code
_entity_poly.pdbx_strand_id
1 'polypeptide(L)'
;KKGGDSGPSIATGMAVDSFLFNRVESGEMPPEDKNLSRLEIETIRKWIDQGARTASPEPDSISEQYFTNEESQFWAFQPIVKREIPITDTRRALSSPVDYFILSKLRSKRLDFTERAPREILIRRLSFDLLGLPPNSEAIEQFVNNESPDAYEQLVDRLLASPEYGERWGRHWLDVAGYADSEGYTDADTEREWAYAYRDYVIRAFNENMPYDQFVREQLAGDELTQRPYNNLAEEARRKLTATGFMRMAPDGTGSGGVDQMVARNEAIADSINVMTTSLLGMTVGCARCHNHRYDPISQEDYYRLRAILAPAMDWQSWQTPSQRQISLYTEQDNIEKSTIEVRVQEATDERQKVIDKHIDRTLYEELIKAPDELKEPLRKAYQTTASERSEEQTALLKEHPYIQNISAGSLYLYSRQRSRRSDDIEAIAEQREQDAIAGVKQRYLEGLEDEAVRTALAQVLEVASEQRNEEQKLRLAKHQPLLVTADTLSQFNAEEARLVADYRKAAEICRNTDARKEMDDLQKVIDSIRAEIPREYFIRALTEPENHQPLTYLFKRGNHSS
;
A
#
# COMPACT_ATOMS: atom_id res chain seq x y z
N LYS A 1 -2.21 -49.05 3.71
CA LYS A 1 -2.33 -49.27 5.08
C LYS A 1 -3.16 -48.12 5.62
N LYS A 2 -2.79 -47.34 6.64
CA LYS A 2 -3.65 -46.25 7.07
C LYS A 2 -3.87 -45.27 5.91
N GLY A 3 -5.09 -45.07 5.44
CA GLY A 3 -5.43 -44.18 4.32
C GLY A 3 -5.73 -42.76 4.76
N GLY A 4 -6.23 -41.93 3.81
CA GLY A 4 -6.78 -40.59 4.05
C GLY A 4 -8.21 -40.61 4.54
N ASP A 5 -8.91 -39.49 4.33
CA ASP A 5 -10.34 -39.35 4.68
C ASP A 5 -11.25 -40.32 3.90
N SER A 6 -10.76 -40.83 2.75
CA SER A 6 -11.41 -41.83 1.93
C SER A 6 -11.19 -43.28 2.41
N GLY A 7 -10.52 -43.51 3.55
CA GLY A 7 -10.18 -44.82 4.09
C GLY A 7 -8.82 -45.37 3.70
N PRO A 8 -8.53 -46.65 4.00
CA PRO A 8 -7.21 -47.24 3.76
C PRO A 8 -6.84 -47.25 2.27
N SER A 9 -5.68 -46.68 1.94
CA SER A 9 -5.20 -46.68 0.55
C SER A 9 -4.85 -48.07 0.02
N ILE A 10 -4.46 -49.00 0.90
CA ILE A 10 -4.06 -50.37 0.58
C ILE A 10 -4.77 -51.34 1.52
N ALA A 11 -5.58 -52.22 0.96
CA ALA A 11 -6.06 -53.40 1.63
C ALA A 11 -5.01 -54.53 1.48
N THR A 12 -4.25 -54.78 2.56
CA THR A 12 -3.12 -55.69 2.55
C THR A 12 -3.56 -57.13 2.15
N GLY A 13 -2.97 -57.67 1.10
CA GLY A 13 -3.31 -58.97 0.55
C GLY A 13 -4.51 -59.02 -0.41
N MET A 14 -5.11 -57.84 -0.68
CA MET A 14 -6.29 -57.73 -1.56
C MET A 14 -6.18 -56.50 -2.48
N ALA A 15 -5.51 -56.67 -3.62
CA ALA A 15 -5.27 -55.54 -4.53
C ALA A 15 -6.58 -54.94 -5.05
N VAL A 16 -7.55 -55.74 -5.40
CA VAL A 16 -8.84 -55.28 -5.94
C VAL A 16 -9.66 -54.43 -4.96
N ASP A 17 -9.45 -54.58 -3.66
CA ASP A 17 -10.09 -53.79 -2.60
C ASP A 17 -9.25 -52.58 -2.18
N SER A 18 -8.07 -52.43 -2.81
CA SER A 18 -7.15 -51.34 -2.51
C SER A 18 -7.45 -50.11 -3.34
N PHE A 19 -7.72 -48.98 -2.67
CA PHE A 19 -8.03 -47.71 -3.33
C PHE A 19 -6.90 -47.20 -4.25
N LEU A 20 -5.65 -47.40 -3.85
CA LEU A 20 -4.47 -47.15 -4.67
C LEU A 20 -4.50 -47.92 -5.98
N PHE A 21 -4.75 -49.24 -5.89
CA PHE A 21 -4.76 -50.11 -7.08
C PHE A 21 -5.89 -49.73 -8.04
N ASN A 22 -7.10 -49.48 -7.54
CA ASN A 22 -8.24 -49.11 -8.35
C ASN A 22 -8.01 -47.81 -9.13
N ARG A 23 -7.36 -46.80 -8.51
CA ARG A 23 -7.00 -45.53 -9.20
C ARG A 23 -5.90 -45.70 -10.24
N VAL A 24 -4.94 -46.58 -9.98
CA VAL A 24 -3.87 -46.90 -10.94
C VAL A 24 -4.44 -47.72 -12.12
N GLU A 25 -5.30 -48.69 -11.86
CA GLU A 25 -5.92 -49.53 -12.88
C GLU A 25 -6.91 -48.74 -13.76
N SER A 26 -7.66 -47.79 -13.17
CA SER A 26 -8.55 -46.88 -13.89
C SER A 26 -7.84 -45.79 -14.70
N GLY A 27 -6.53 -45.60 -14.50
CA GLY A 27 -5.75 -44.55 -15.15
C GLY A 27 -5.92 -43.16 -14.50
N GLU A 28 -6.60 -43.07 -13.35
CA GLU A 28 -6.68 -41.81 -12.59
C GLU A 28 -5.34 -41.41 -11.94
N MET A 29 -4.44 -42.39 -11.77
CA MET A 29 -3.11 -42.16 -11.19
C MET A 29 -2.03 -42.92 -11.99
N PRO A 30 -0.85 -42.30 -12.24
CA PRO A 30 -0.47 -40.92 -11.96
C PRO A 30 -1.29 -39.88 -12.73
N PRO A 31 -1.44 -38.65 -12.22
CA PRO A 31 -2.08 -37.56 -12.98
C PRO A 31 -1.23 -37.16 -14.20
N GLU A 32 -1.80 -36.44 -15.15
CA GLU A 32 -1.12 -35.87 -16.32
C GLU A 32 -0.58 -36.87 -17.35
N ASP A 33 -1.43 -37.60 -18.07
CA ASP A 33 -1.08 -38.47 -19.20
C ASP A 33 0.12 -39.44 -19.01
N LYS A 34 0.60 -39.62 -17.79
CA LYS A 34 1.68 -40.55 -17.41
C LYS A 34 1.11 -41.91 -17.04
N ASN A 35 0.50 -42.56 -18.01
CA ASN A 35 -0.07 -43.89 -17.78
C ASN A 35 1.03 -44.92 -17.46
N LEU A 36 0.82 -45.68 -16.38
CA LEU A 36 1.66 -46.82 -16.05
C LEU A 36 1.48 -47.93 -17.10
N SER A 37 2.56 -48.63 -17.41
CA SER A 37 2.51 -49.80 -18.26
C SER A 37 1.78 -50.96 -17.57
N ARG A 38 1.23 -51.89 -18.36
CA ARG A 38 0.60 -53.10 -17.81
C ARG A 38 1.51 -53.87 -16.85
N LEU A 39 2.80 -53.88 -17.10
CA LEU A 39 3.78 -54.55 -16.24
C LEU A 39 3.92 -53.85 -14.89
N GLU A 40 3.93 -52.53 -14.86
CA GLU A 40 3.99 -51.75 -13.62
C GLU A 40 2.71 -51.93 -12.81
N ILE A 41 1.54 -51.87 -13.44
CA ILE A 41 0.24 -52.11 -12.78
C ILE A 41 0.21 -53.53 -12.16
N GLU A 42 0.62 -54.54 -12.91
CA GLU A 42 0.67 -55.92 -12.43
C GLU A 42 1.72 -56.10 -11.31
N THR A 43 2.80 -55.32 -11.33
CA THR A 43 3.80 -55.31 -10.26
C THR A 43 3.23 -54.76 -8.97
N ILE A 44 2.48 -53.65 -9.06
CA ILE A 44 1.78 -53.04 -7.91
C ILE A 44 0.74 -54.03 -7.37
N ARG A 45 -0.04 -54.67 -8.24
CA ARG A 45 -1.01 -55.69 -7.85
C ARG A 45 -0.37 -56.81 -7.05
N LYS A 46 0.67 -57.45 -7.60
CA LYS A 46 1.41 -58.52 -6.93
C LYS A 46 2.01 -58.11 -5.60
N TRP A 47 2.54 -56.90 -5.52
CA TRP A 47 3.07 -56.38 -4.27
C TRP A 47 1.99 -56.25 -3.19
N ILE A 48 0.81 -55.77 -3.55
CA ILE A 48 -0.29 -55.64 -2.61
C ILE A 48 -0.80 -57.04 -2.20
N ASP A 49 -0.99 -57.95 -3.15
CA ASP A 49 -1.49 -59.33 -2.90
C ASP A 49 -0.48 -60.14 -2.05
N GLN A 50 0.80 -59.83 -2.14
CA GLN A 50 1.87 -60.41 -1.28
C GLN A 50 1.96 -59.77 0.11
N GLY A 51 1.01 -58.91 0.47
CA GLY A 51 0.93 -58.27 1.78
C GLY A 51 1.56 -56.88 1.86
N ALA A 52 1.82 -56.23 0.70
CA ALA A 52 2.35 -54.89 0.61
C ALA A 52 3.53 -54.66 1.57
N ARG A 53 4.51 -55.57 1.55
CA ARG A 53 5.69 -55.50 2.45
C ARG A 53 6.59 -54.33 2.06
N THR A 54 7.02 -53.59 3.07
CA THR A 54 7.95 -52.45 2.95
C THR A 54 9.28 -52.84 3.65
N ALA A 55 10.36 -52.20 3.26
CA ALA A 55 11.68 -52.42 3.87
C ALA A 55 11.69 -52.04 5.38
N SER A 56 10.91 -51.02 5.74
CA SER A 56 10.65 -50.62 7.12
C SER A 56 9.14 -50.64 7.39
N PRO A 57 8.65 -51.33 8.44
CA PRO A 57 7.23 -51.28 8.81
C PRO A 57 6.80 -49.88 9.21
N GLU A 58 5.59 -49.50 8.84
CA GLU A 58 5.00 -48.25 9.34
C GLU A 58 4.73 -48.39 10.84
N PRO A 59 5.10 -47.35 11.66
CA PRO A 59 4.83 -47.37 13.09
C PRO A 59 3.32 -47.34 13.36
N ASP A 60 2.88 -47.94 14.43
CA ASP A 60 1.46 -48.01 14.79
C ASP A 60 0.93 -46.71 15.35
N SER A 61 1.80 -45.85 15.84
CA SER A 61 1.44 -44.50 16.33
C SER A 61 2.42 -43.43 15.82
N ILE A 62 1.98 -42.18 15.78
CA ILE A 62 2.81 -41.01 15.42
C ILE A 62 3.90 -40.77 16.48
N SER A 63 3.72 -41.26 17.70
CA SER A 63 4.67 -41.14 18.82
C SER A 63 5.78 -42.17 18.80
N GLU A 64 5.73 -43.22 17.95
CA GLU A 64 6.80 -44.17 17.82
C GLU A 64 7.95 -43.59 16.99
N GLN A 65 9.20 -43.92 17.39
CA GLN A 65 10.40 -43.45 16.71
C GLN A 65 10.43 -43.97 15.26
N TYR A 66 10.05 -43.08 14.33
CA TYR A 66 9.91 -43.38 12.91
C TYR A 66 11.27 -43.56 12.21
N PHE A 67 12.35 -43.03 12.81
CA PHE A 67 13.66 -42.97 12.21
C PHE A 67 14.56 -44.08 12.79
N THR A 68 15.35 -44.68 11.92
CA THR A 68 16.34 -45.67 12.32
C THR A 68 17.54 -44.97 12.99
N ASN A 69 18.27 -45.72 13.81
CA ASN A 69 19.54 -45.24 14.37
C ASN A 69 20.56 -44.87 13.28
N GLU A 70 20.56 -45.56 12.15
CA GLU A 70 21.43 -45.28 11.01
C GLU A 70 21.13 -43.93 10.38
N GLU A 71 19.84 -43.61 10.13
CA GLU A 71 19.40 -42.31 9.62
C GLU A 71 19.78 -41.19 10.58
N SER A 72 19.54 -41.35 11.88
CA SER A 72 19.87 -40.36 12.89
C SER A 72 21.37 -40.16 13.09
N GLN A 73 22.18 -41.16 12.80
CA GLN A 73 23.65 -41.10 12.90
C GLN A 73 24.33 -40.63 11.61
N PHE A 74 23.55 -40.27 10.57
CA PHE A 74 24.14 -39.69 9.38
C PHE A 74 24.96 -38.45 9.73
N TRP A 75 26.13 -38.30 9.14
CA TRP A 75 27.12 -37.29 9.54
C TRP A 75 26.59 -35.85 9.58
N ALA A 76 25.64 -35.50 8.72
CA ALA A 76 25.05 -34.15 8.63
C ALA A 76 24.18 -33.78 9.85
N PHE A 77 23.67 -34.79 10.58
CA PHE A 77 22.87 -34.60 11.79
C PHE A 77 23.65 -34.75 13.08
N GLN A 78 24.97 -35.00 12.95
CA GLN A 78 25.85 -35.12 14.11
C GLN A 78 26.44 -33.76 14.50
N PRO A 79 26.77 -33.53 15.77
CA PRO A 79 27.45 -32.31 16.19
C PRO A 79 28.73 -32.08 15.39
N ILE A 80 28.98 -30.82 15.03
CA ILE A 80 30.20 -30.42 14.31
C ILE A 80 31.43 -30.66 15.21
N VAL A 81 32.35 -31.47 14.72
CA VAL A 81 33.62 -31.75 15.43
C VAL A 81 34.79 -31.23 14.62
N LYS A 82 35.76 -30.62 15.30
CA LYS A 82 37.02 -30.21 14.67
C LYS A 82 37.82 -31.45 14.28
N ARG A 83 38.03 -31.66 12.98
CA ARG A 83 38.82 -32.77 12.45
C ARG A 83 40.31 -32.45 12.58
N GLU A 84 41.14 -33.48 12.87
CA GLU A 84 42.57 -33.35 12.79
C GLU A 84 43.04 -33.13 11.36
N ILE A 85 43.97 -32.19 11.17
CA ILE A 85 44.53 -31.89 9.85
C ILE A 85 45.35 -33.09 9.38
N PRO A 86 45.07 -33.64 8.18
CA PRO A 86 45.82 -34.79 7.68
C PRO A 86 47.32 -34.45 7.55
N ILE A 87 48.17 -35.31 8.09
CA ILE A 87 49.64 -35.21 7.88
C ILE A 87 49.91 -35.66 6.45
N THR A 88 50.36 -34.74 5.62
CA THR A 88 50.76 -35.02 4.23
C THR A 88 52.19 -34.58 4.02
N ASP A 89 53.03 -35.51 3.60
CA ASP A 89 54.40 -35.17 3.20
C ASP A 89 54.34 -34.37 1.87
N THR A 90 54.63 -33.09 1.96
CA THR A 90 54.61 -32.20 0.81
C THR A 90 55.77 -31.22 0.86
N ARG A 91 56.47 -31.06 -0.28
CA ARG A 91 57.48 -30.02 -0.46
C ARG A 91 56.85 -28.65 -0.80
N ARG A 92 55.55 -28.60 -1.06
CA ARG A 92 54.79 -27.39 -1.42
C ARG A 92 54.28 -26.74 -0.14
N ALA A 93 54.50 -25.45 0.00
CA ALA A 93 53.83 -24.67 1.04
C ALA A 93 52.34 -24.65 0.74
N LEU A 94 51.52 -25.12 1.69
CA LEU A 94 50.04 -25.05 1.62
C LEU A 94 49.57 -23.84 2.40
N SER A 95 48.59 -23.15 1.84
CA SER A 95 48.12 -21.84 2.35
C SER A 95 47.07 -21.98 3.47
N SER A 96 46.35 -23.09 3.50
CA SER A 96 45.28 -23.28 4.47
C SER A 96 45.12 -24.73 4.94
N PRO A 97 44.51 -24.99 6.10
CA PRO A 97 44.14 -26.35 6.53
C PRO A 97 43.32 -27.12 5.49
N VAL A 98 42.48 -26.43 4.72
CA VAL A 98 41.63 -27.03 3.66
C VAL A 98 42.51 -27.69 2.59
N ASP A 99 43.66 -27.10 2.25
CA ASP A 99 44.59 -27.65 1.27
C ASP A 99 45.11 -29.02 1.66
N TYR A 100 45.36 -29.26 2.95
CA TYR A 100 45.80 -30.56 3.46
C TYR A 100 44.72 -31.63 3.27
N PHE A 101 43.46 -31.33 3.53
CA PHE A 101 42.35 -32.26 3.27
C PHE A 101 42.21 -32.57 1.79
N ILE A 102 42.27 -31.53 0.92
CA ILE A 102 42.20 -31.68 -0.53
C ILE A 102 43.39 -32.52 -1.03
N LEU A 103 44.63 -32.21 -0.61
CA LEU A 103 45.82 -32.95 -1.01
C LEU A 103 45.76 -34.39 -0.58
N SER A 104 45.33 -34.68 0.66
CA SER A 104 45.11 -36.03 1.15
C SER A 104 44.18 -36.82 0.25
N LYS A 105 43.07 -36.19 -0.19
CA LYS A 105 42.10 -36.81 -1.10
C LYS A 105 42.65 -37.01 -2.51
N LEU A 106 43.36 -36.02 -3.04
CA LEU A 106 44.05 -36.12 -4.34
C LEU A 106 45.04 -37.29 -4.35
N ARG A 107 45.89 -37.39 -3.32
CA ARG A 107 46.90 -38.45 -3.20
C ARG A 107 46.27 -39.83 -3.08
N SER A 108 45.12 -39.97 -2.40
CA SER A 108 44.38 -41.24 -2.39
C SER A 108 43.97 -41.73 -3.77
N LYS A 109 43.90 -40.79 -4.75
CA LYS A 109 43.62 -41.04 -6.17
C LYS A 109 44.90 -40.98 -7.05
N ARG A 110 46.12 -40.90 -6.45
CA ARG A 110 47.39 -40.73 -7.14
C ARG A 110 47.49 -39.46 -7.98
N LEU A 111 46.83 -38.38 -7.51
CA LEU A 111 46.85 -37.05 -8.08
C LEU A 111 47.58 -36.08 -7.15
N ASP A 112 47.96 -34.92 -7.68
CA ASP A 112 48.51 -33.79 -6.93
C ASP A 112 47.91 -32.47 -7.45
N PHE A 113 48.21 -31.37 -6.74
CA PHE A 113 47.86 -30.06 -7.25
C PHE A 113 48.59 -29.76 -8.58
N THR A 114 47.93 -29.07 -9.48
CA THR A 114 48.52 -28.50 -10.68
C THR A 114 49.44 -27.33 -10.33
N GLU A 115 50.20 -26.83 -11.28
CA GLU A 115 50.97 -25.59 -11.12
C GLU A 115 50.04 -24.39 -10.89
N ARG A 116 50.59 -23.37 -10.20
CA ARG A 116 49.85 -22.12 -9.96
C ARG A 116 49.54 -21.46 -11.31
N ALA A 117 48.31 -20.98 -11.48
CA ALA A 117 47.91 -20.28 -12.68
C ALA A 117 48.69 -18.97 -12.90
N PRO A 118 48.91 -18.53 -14.16
CA PRO A 118 49.53 -17.25 -14.45
C PRO A 118 48.77 -16.09 -13.79
N ARG A 119 49.47 -14.98 -13.53
CA ARG A 119 48.90 -13.81 -12.82
C ARG A 119 47.67 -13.24 -13.51
N GLU A 120 47.66 -13.18 -14.82
CA GLU A 120 46.52 -12.69 -15.64
C GLU A 120 45.27 -13.56 -15.40
N ILE A 121 45.46 -14.86 -15.26
CA ILE A 121 44.35 -15.79 -14.96
C ILE A 121 43.90 -15.65 -13.49
N LEU A 122 44.84 -15.44 -12.56
CA LEU A 122 44.51 -15.27 -11.14
C LEU A 122 43.67 -14.01 -10.90
N ILE A 123 44.10 -12.84 -11.42
CA ILE A 123 43.34 -11.62 -11.25
C ILE A 123 41.95 -11.73 -11.90
N ARG A 124 41.87 -12.34 -13.09
CA ARG A 124 40.60 -12.57 -13.75
C ARG A 124 39.64 -13.42 -12.88
N ARG A 125 40.13 -14.54 -12.35
CA ARG A 125 39.34 -15.43 -11.47
C ARG A 125 38.87 -14.70 -10.23
N LEU A 126 39.78 -14.04 -9.50
CA LEU A 126 39.44 -13.29 -8.29
C LEU A 126 38.43 -12.21 -8.53
N SER A 127 38.56 -11.43 -9.63
CA SER A 127 37.63 -10.36 -9.94
C SER A 127 36.22 -10.91 -10.22
N PHE A 128 36.11 -12.01 -10.95
CA PHE A 128 34.80 -12.63 -11.19
C PHE A 128 34.23 -13.28 -9.92
N ASP A 129 35.06 -13.92 -9.12
CA ASP A 129 34.60 -14.58 -7.89
C ASP A 129 34.16 -13.55 -6.83
N LEU A 130 34.97 -12.50 -6.60
CA LEU A 130 34.73 -11.53 -5.54
C LEU A 130 33.80 -10.39 -5.96
N LEU A 131 33.92 -9.88 -7.20
CA LEU A 131 33.16 -8.72 -7.67
C LEU A 131 32.09 -9.05 -8.73
N GLY A 132 32.19 -10.23 -9.37
CA GLY A 132 31.32 -10.60 -10.49
C GLY A 132 31.63 -9.87 -11.80
N LEU A 133 32.68 -9.07 -11.83
CA LEU A 133 33.09 -8.22 -12.96
C LEU A 133 34.50 -8.54 -13.44
N PRO A 134 34.83 -8.33 -14.72
CA PRO A 134 36.19 -8.47 -15.22
C PRO A 134 37.10 -7.35 -14.67
N PRO A 135 38.39 -7.63 -14.42
CA PRO A 135 39.35 -6.58 -14.08
C PRO A 135 39.57 -5.64 -15.26
N ASN A 136 39.81 -4.36 -15.02
CA ASN A 136 40.22 -3.42 -16.05
C ASN A 136 41.72 -3.61 -16.40
N SER A 137 42.16 -3.06 -17.53
CA SER A 137 43.51 -3.22 -18.04
C SER A 137 44.58 -2.71 -17.08
N GLU A 138 44.32 -1.59 -16.40
CA GLU A 138 45.24 -0.99 -15.43
C GLU A 138 45.44 -1.90 -14.20
N ALA A 139 44.37 -2.49 -13.67
CA ALA A 139 44.45 -3.44 -12.57
C ALA A 139 45.23 -4.71 -12.93
N ILE A 140 45.10 -5.19 -14.18
CA ILE A 140 45.88 -6.31 -14.71
C ILE A 140 47.35 -5.95 -14.74
N GLU A 141 47.73 -4.82 -15.34
CA GLU A 141 49.10 -4.35 -15.44
C GLU A 141 49.74 -4.15 -14.07
N GLN A 142 49.05 -3.51 -13.16
CA GLN A 142 49.52 -3.31 -11.77
C GLN A 142 49.80 -4.65 -11.05
N PHE A 143 48.92 -5.63 -11.18
CA PHE A 143 49.11 -6.91 -10.52
C PHE A 143 50.16 -7.77 -11.20
N VAL A 144 50.23 -7.82 -12.50
CA VAL A 144 51.21 -8.61 -13.27
C VAL A 144 52.62 -8.10 -13.01
N ASN A 145 52.81 -6.79 -12.95
CA ASN A 145 54.10 -6.15 -12.74
C ASN A 145 54.48 -5.96 -11.27
N ASN A 146 53.61 -6.33 -10.31
CA ASN A 146 53.91 -6.22 -8.89
C ASN A 146 54.81 -7.38 -8.43
N GLU A 147 56.10 -7.12 -8.20
CA GLU A 147 57.10 -8.12 -7.77
C GLU A 147 57.02 -8.44 -6.26
N SER A 148 56.13 -7.81 -5.51
CA SER A 148 56.01 -8.08 -4.07
C SER A 148 55.64 -9.52 -3.78
N PRO A 149 56.25 -10.16 -2.74
CA PRO A 149 55.92 -11.53 -2.34
C PRO A 149 54.45 -11.72 -1.97
N ASP A 150 53.82 -10.67 -1.45
CA ASP A 150 52.41 -10.60 -1.01
C ASP A 150 51.48 -9.92 -2.03
N ALA A 151 51.91 -9.80 -3.30
CA ALA A 151 51.10 -9.18 -4.36
C ALA A 151 49.72 -9.82 -4.53
N TYR A 152 49.60 -11.12 -4.30
CA TYR A 152 48.33 -11.84 -4.39
C TYR A 152 47.39 -11.48 -3.22
N GLU A 153 47.94 -11.49 -2.02
CA GLU A 153 47.21 -11.10 -0.80
C GLU A 153 46.75 -9.65 -0.87
N GLN A 154 47.60 -8.73 -1.31
CA GLN A 154 47.25 -7.33 -1.55
C GLN A 154 46.10 -7.18 -2.58
N LEU A 155 46.11 -8.01 -3.63
CA LEU A 155 45.03 -8.02 -4.59
C LEU A 155 43.71 -8.50 -3.95
N VAL A 156 43.78 -9.60 -3.17
CA VAL A 156 42.59 -10.12 -2.47
C VAL A 156 42.02 -9.07 -1.50
N ASP A 157 42.85 -8.45 -0.68
CA ASP A 157 42.42 -7.43 0.30
C ASP A 157 41.78 -6.22 -0.40
N ARG A 158 42.36 -5.79 -1.51
CA ARG A 158 41.80 -4.70 -2.32
C ARG A 158 40.42 -5.04 -2.89
N LEU A 159 40.26 -6.27 -3.41
CA LEU A 159 38.97 -6.70 -3.97
C LEU A 159 37.91 -6.91 -2.87
N LEU A 160 38.28 -7.43 -1.71
CA LEU A 160 37.40 -7.57 -0.56
C LEU A 160 36.98 -6.23 0.05
N ALA A 161 37.82 -5.19 -0.07
CA ALA A 161 37.50 -3.85 0.37
C ALA A 161 36.63 -3.05 -0.63
N SER A 162 36.35 -3.62 -1.82
CA SER A 162 35.52 -2.99 -2.83
C SER A 162 34.03 -3.07 -2.48
N PRO A 163 33.24 -2.00 -2.66
CA PRO A 163 31.78 -2.03 -2.44
C PRO A 163 31.08 -3.12 -3.27
N GLU A 164 31.57 -3.43 -4.45
CA GLU A 164 31.03 -4.45 -5.36
C GLU A 164 31.15 -5.87 -4.78
N TYR A 165 32.03 -6.09 -3.78
CA TYR A 165 32.07 -7.37 -3.07
C TYR A 165 30.75 -7.65 -2.35
N GLY A 166 30.23 -6.68 -1.62
CA GLY A 166 28.94 -6.84 -0.94
C GLY A 166 27.78 -7.00 -1.92
N GLU A 167 27.79 -6.27 -3.06
CA GLU A 167 26.77 -6.43 -4.10
C GLU A 167 26.81 -7.84 -4.70
N ARG A 168 28.01 -8.35 -5.00
CA ARG A 168 28.21 -9.69 -5.58
C ARG A 168 27.78 -10.80 -4.61
N TRP A 169 28.27 -10.76 -3.39
CA TRP A 169 28.03 -11.82 -2.40
C TRP A 169 26.69 -11.67 -1.70
N GLY A 170 26.22 -10.44 -1.50
CA GLY A 170 24.88 -10.16 -1.04
C GLY A 170 23.82 -10.76 -1.95
N ARG A 171 24.02 -10.75 -3.28
CA ARG A 171 23.13 -11.40 -4.23
C ARG A 171 22.95 -12.90 -3.94
N HIS A 172 24.03 -13.62 -3.63
CA HIS A 172 23.92 -15.04 -3.32
C HIS A 172 23.09 -15.30 -2.06
N TRP A 173 23.23 -14.42 -1.06
CA TRP A 173 22.37 -14.49 0.12
C TRP A 173 20.91 -14.14 -0.20
N LEU A 174 20.68 -13.10 -0.97
CA LEU A 174 19.35 -12.67 -1.37
C LEU A 174 18.61 -13.75 -2.18
N ASP A 175 19.33 -14.49 -3.03
CA ASP A 175 18.77 -15.60 -3.80
C ASP A 175 18.27 -16.72 -2.85
N VAL A 176 19.03 -17.10 -1.83
CA VAL A 176 18.60 -18.15 -0.87
C VAL A 176 17.56 -17.63 0.13
N ALA A 177 17.55 -16.33 0.43
CA ALA A 177 16.53 -15.69 1.26
C ALA A 177 15.19 -15.53 0.53
N GLY A 178 15.16 -15.74 -0.78
CA GLY A 178 13.95 -15.54 -1.59
C GLY A 178 13.58 -14.07 -1.78
N TYR A 179 14.57 -13.17 -1.83
CA TYR A 179 14.34 -11.75 -2.04
C TYR A 179 13.62 -11.48 -3.36
N ALA A 180 12.56 -10.67 -3.29
CA ALA A 180 11.85 -10.15 -4.44
C ALA A 180 11.30 -8.75 -4.13
N ASP A 181 11.15 -7.92 -5.19
CA ASP A 181 10.57 -6.58 -5.09
C ASP A 181 9.01 -6.60 -5.15
N SER A 182 8.41 -7.80 -5.19
CA SER A 182 6.96 -8.01 -5.14
C SER A 182 6.58 -9.14 -4.18
N GLU A 183 5.29 -9.21 -3.80
CA GLU A 183 4.79 -10.25 -2.90
C GLU A 183 4.75 -11.65 -3.54
N GLY A 184 4.82 -11.73 -4.88
CA GLY A 184 4.87 -12.98 -5.62
C GLY A 184 3.63 -13.86 -5.44
N TYR A 185 2.47 -13.27 -5.19
CA TYR A 185 1.25 -14.01 -4.89
C TYR A 185 0.05 -13.40 -5.60
N THR A 186 -0.77 -14.26 -6.20
CA THR A 186 -2.00 -13.92 -6.92
C THR A 186 -1.80 -13.01 -8.15
N ASP A 187 -2.90 -12.66 -8.82
CA ASP A 187 -2.92 -11.81 -10.02
C ASP A 187 -2.49 -10.36 -9.78
N ALA A 188 -2.52 -9.92 -8.52
CA ALA A 188 -2.19 -8.54 -8.16
C ALA A 188 -0.68 -8.26 -8.07
N ASP A 189 0.13 -9.27 -7.72
CA ASP A 189 1.59 -9.18 -7.53
C ASP A 189 2.06 -7.84 -6.95
N THR A 190 1.58 -7.51 -5.76
CA THR A 190 1.78 -6.21 -5.11
C THR A 190 3.27 -5.91 -4.88
N GLU A 191 3.70 -4.71 -5.25
CA GLU A 191 5.08 -4.24 -5.05
C GLU A 191 5.44 -4.14 -3.57
N ARG A 192 6.69 -4.53 -3.25
CA ARG A 192 7.31 -4.41 -1.93
C ARG A 192 8.17 -3.13 -1.87
N GLU A 193 7.53 -1.98 -1.85
CA GLU A 193 8.18 -0.66 -1.95
C GLU A 193 9.45 -0.52 -1.07
N TRP A 194 9.47 -1.15 0.11
CA TRP A 194 10.56 -1.01 1.09
C TRP A 194 11.47 -2.25 1.20
N ALA A 195 11.35 -3.21 0.29
CA ALA A 195 12.18 -4.43 0.32
C ALA A 195 13.68 -4.11 0.18
N TYR A 196 14.02 -3.08 -0.59
CA TYR A 196 15.40 -2.66 -0.83
C TYR A 196 16.17 -2.38 0.48
N ALA A 197 15.51 -1.97 1.56
CA ALA A 197 16.18 -1.73 2.84
C ALA A 197 16.86 -3.01 3.37
N TYR A 198 16.20 -4.17 3.25
CA TYR A 198 16.80 -5.45 3.60
C TYR A 198 17.95 -5.84 2.66
N ARG A 199 17.80 -5.63 1.35
CA ARG A 199 18.90 -5.82 0.38
C ARG A 199 20.13 -5.01 0.77
N ASP A 200 19.94 -3.75 1.07
CA ASP A 200 21.02 -2.83 1.42
C ASP A 200 21.68 -3.21 2.76
N TYR A 201 20.90 -3.74 3.73
CA TYR A 201 21.43 -4.34 4.94
C TYR A 201 22.35 -5.51 4.62
N VAL A 202 21.94 -6.43 3.75
CA VAL A 202 22.75 -7.60 3.36
C VAL A 202 24.05 -7.17 2.69
N ILE A 203 23.99 -6.26 1.71
CA ILE A 203 25.17 -5.72 1.02
C ILE A 203 26.14 -5.10 2.03
N ARG A 204 25.65 -4.29 2.94
CA ARG A 204 26.45 -3.65 3.99
C ARG A 204 27.09 -4.69 4.91
N ALA A 205 26.34 -5.70 5.35
CA ALA A 205 26.84 -6.75 6.23
C ALA A 205 28.03 -7.50 5.62
N PHE A 206 28.01 -7.78 4.31
CA PHE A 206 29.14 -8.37 3.59
C PHE A 206 30.32 -7.41 3.50
N ASN A 207 30.10 -6.13 3.16
CA ASN A 207 31.18 -5.14 3.04
C ASN A 207 31.83 -4.81 4.39
N GLU A 208 31.08 -4.86 5.48
CA GLU A 208 31.59 -4.66 6.85
C GLU A 208 32.19 -5.94 7.45
N ASN A 209 32.19 -7.04 6.69
CA ASN A 209 32.64 -8.36 7.15
C ASN A 209 31.99 -8.76 8.50
N MET A 210 30.64 -8.56 8.58
CA MET A 210 29.89 -8.88 9.80
C MET A 210 30.06 -10.35 10.19
N PRO A 211 30.34 -10.66 11.47
CA PRO A 211 30.40 -12.05 11.93
C PRO A 211 29.11 -12.82 11.60
N TYR A 212 29.23 -14.00 11.06
CA TYR A 212 28.08 -14.79 10.58
C TYR A 212 27.06 -15.09 11.69
N ASP A 213 27.50 -15.34 12.90
CA ASP A 213 26.63 -15.56 14.05
C ASP A 213 25.82 -14.30 14.41
N GLN A 214 26.42 -13.11 14.28
CA GLN A 214 25.72 -11.83 14.43
C GLN A 214 24.72 -11.62 13.28
N PHE A 215 25.13 -11.87 12.05
CA PHE A 215 24.29 -11.75 10.87
C PHE A 215 23.03 -12.63 10.98
N VAL A 216 23.17 -13.87 11.44
CA VAL A 216 22.02 -14.77 11.66
C VAL A 216 21.14 -14.29 12.81
N ARG A 217 21.74 -13.91 13.95
CA ARG A 217 20.96 -13.41 15.11
C ARG A 217 20.16 -12.17 14.80
N GLU A 218 20.72 -11.21 14.05
CA GLU A 218 19.99 -10.00 13.67
C GLU A 218 18.82 -10.31 12.75
N GLN A 219 18.94 -11.29 11.85
CA GLN A 219 17.87 -11.68 10.94
C GLN A 219 16.72 -12.46 11.60
N LEU A 220 17.04 -13.24 12.62
CA LEU A 220 16.03 -14.07 13.30
C LEU A 220 15.39 -13.38 14.51
N ALA A 221 16.13 -12.51 15.22
CA ALA A 221 15.73 -11.92 16.50
C ALA A 221 16.15 -10.45 16.64
N GLY A 222 16.26 -9.71 15.54
CA GLY A 222 16.69 -8.32 15.56
C GLY A 222 15.74 -7.41 16.33
N ASP A 223 14.46 -7.74 16.40
CA ASP A 223 13.46 -7.04 17.20
C ASP A 223 13.66 -7.29 18.71
N GLU A 224 14.03 -8.49 19.13
CA GLU A 224 14.36 -8.80 20.53
C GLU A 224 15.69 -8.14 20.96
N LEU A 225 16.60 -7.88 20.00
CA LEU A 225 17.84 -7.15 20.21
C LEU A 225 17.67 -5.63 20.21
N THR A 226 16.45 -5.15 20.02
CA THR A 226 16.10 -3.71 19.91
C THR A 226 15.12 -3.31 20.97
N GLN A 227 15.40 -2.21 21.67
CA GLN A 227 14.50 -1.69 22.71
C GLN A 227 13.26 -1.05 22.09
N ARG A 228 12.10 -1.36 22.64
CA ARG A 228 10.82 -0.71 22.31
C ARG A 228 10.65 0.64 23.04
N PRO A 229 9.82 1.55 22.54
CA PRO A 229 9.03 1.46 21.31
C PRO A 229 9.89 1.67 20.06
N TYR A 230 9.46 1.11 18.92
CA TYR A 230 10.15 1.21 17.62
C TYR A 230 9.85 2.54 16.91
N ASN A 231 10.23 3.65 17.53
CA ASN A 231 10.11 5.00 17.00
C ASN A 231 11.43 5.75 17.21
N ASN A 232 11.67 6.80 16.42
CA ASN A 232 12.90 7.60 16.49
C ASN A 232 14.18 6.73 16.59
N LEU A 233 14.29 5.75 15.67
CA LEU A 233 15.28 4.68 15.74
C LEU A 233 16.70 5.19 15.51
N ALA A 234 17.62 4.91 16.44
CA ALA A 234 19.05 5.02 16.20
C ALA A 234 19.48 4.05 15.07
N GLU A 235 20.59 4.33 14.40
CA GLU A 235 21.05 3.54 13.25
C GLU A 235 21.22 2.05 13.55
N GLU A 236 21.76 1.71 14.72
CA GLU A 236 21.93 0.30 15.14
C GLU A 236 20.58 -0.40 15.33
N ALA A 237 19.60 0.26 15.96
CA ALA A 237 18.26 -0.27 16.13
C ALA A 237 17.57 -0.47 14.78
N ARG A 238 17.67 0.53 13.88
CA ARG A 238 17.16 0.44 12.51
C ARG A 238 17.78 -0.72 11.76
N ARG A 239 19.11 -0.91 11.84
CA ARG A 239 19.82 -2.02 11.22
C ARG A 239 19.28 -3.37 11.67
N LYS A 240 19.16 -3.59 13.00
CA LYS A 240 18.67 -4.85 13.59
C LYS A 240 17.24 -5.16 13.17
N LEU A 241 16.35 -4.15 13.20
CA LEU A 241 14.98 -4.32 12.75
C LEU A 241 14.89 -4.58 11.24
N THR A 242 15.72 -3.91 10.43
CA THR A 242 15.78 -4.16 8.98
C THR A 242 16.22 -5.59 8.68
N ALA A 243 17.14 -6.14 9.46
CA ALA A 243 17.63 -7.51 9.31
C ALA A 243 16.50 -8.55 9.40
N THR A 244 15.51 -8.34 10.28
CA THR A 244 14.36 -9.24 10.43
C THR A 244 13.48 -9.32 9.18
N GLY A 245 13.69 -8.44 8.21
CA GLY A 245 13.10 -8.53 6.87
C GLY A 245 13.35 -9.88 6.18
N PHE A 246 14.43 -10.59 6.54
CA PHE A 246 14.68 -11.98 6.12
C PHE A 246 13.45 -12.87 6.29
N MET A 247 12.79 -12.83 7.43
CA MET A 247 11.61 -13.63 7.76
C MET A 247 10.34 -13.15 7.02
N ARG A 248 10.45 -12.10 6.21
CA ARG A 248 9.35 -11.50 5.41
C ARG A 248 9.60 -11.59 3.90
N MET A 249 10.59 -12.41 3.48
CA MET A 249 10.90 -12.59 2.05
C MET A 249 10.02 -13.64 1.37
N ALA A 250 9.43 -14.56 2.10
CA ALA A 250 8.48 -15.53 1.56
C ALA A 250 7.29 -14.84 0.86
N PRO A 251 6.67 -15.48 -0.16
CA PRO A 251 5.44 -14.98 -0.78
C PRO A 251 4.34 -14.74 0.26
N ASP A 252 3.64 -13.61 0.16
CA ASP A 252 2.59 -13.25 1.13
C ASP A 252 1.32 -12.74 0.43
N GLY A 253 0.33 -13.60 0.29
CA GLY A 253 -0.98 -13.29 -0.29
C GLY A 253 -1.96 -12.62 0.66
N THR A 254 -1.59 -12.35 1.92
CA THR A 254 -2.54 -11.87 2.94
C THR A 254 -2.96 -10.40 2.74
N GLY A 255 -2.28 -9.67 1.86
CA GLY A 255 -2.71 -8.34 1.40
C GLY A 255 -3.76 -8.36 0.29
N SER A 256 -4.08 -9.53 -0.28
CA SER A 256 -5.00 -9.67 -1.40
C SER A 256 -6.42 -10.01 -0.94
N GLY A 257 -7.43 -9.32 -1.52
CA GLY A 257 -8.83 -9.49 -1.14
C GLY A 257 -9.52 -10.75 -1.71
N GLY A 258 -8.89 -11.44 -2.67
CA GLY A 258 -9.49 -12.58 -3.39
C GLY A 258 -9.07 -13.98 -2.90
N VAL A 259 -8.37 -14.07 -1.76
CA VAL A 259 -7.79 -15.33 -1.25
C VAL A 259 -8.41 -15.74 0.08
N ASP A 260 -8.43 -17.05 0.36
CA ASP A 260 -8.72 -17.56 1.69
C ASP A 260 -7.61 -17.12 2.65
N GLN A 261 -7.95 -16.19 3.54
CA GLN A 261 -7.00 -15.56 4.45
C GLN A 261 -6.36 -16.56 5.42
N MET A 262 -7.09 -17.59 5.84
CA MET A 262 -6.58 -18.60 6.78
C MET A 262 -5.55 -19.50 6.09
N VAL A 263 -5.81 -19.87 4.85
CA VAL A 263 -4.85 -20.62 4.02
C VAL A 263 -3.62 -19.77 3.75
N ALA A 264 -3.80 -18.54 3.23
CA ALA A 264 -2.70 -17.65 2.88
C ALA A 264 -1.74 -17.37 4.07
N ARG A 265 -2.28 -17.12 5.27
CA ARG A 265 -1.47 -16.93 6.49
C ARG A 265 -0.64 -18.16 6.84
N ASN A 266 -1.27 -19.35 6.80
CA ASN A 266 -0.58 -20.60 7.10
C ASN A 266 0.47 -20.97 6.04
N GLU A 267 0.26 -20.59 4.79
CA GLU A 267 1.24 -20.75 3.72
C GLU A 267 2.41 -19.79 3.90
N ALA A 268 2.17 -18.50 4.15
CA ALA A 268 3.23 -17.53 4.41
C ALA A 268 4.14 -17.94 5.58
N ILE A 269 3.59 -18.52 6.66
CA ILE A 269 4.39 -19.08 7.77
C ILE A 269 5.20 -20.28 7.30
N ALA A 270 4.58 -21.22 6.57
CA ALA A 270 5.26 -22.42 6.10
C ALA A 270 6.41 -22.08 5.15
N ASP A 271 6.22 -21.14 4.26
CA ASP A 271 7.24 -20.69 3.31
C ASP A 271 8.37 -19.94 4.02
N SER A 272 8.05 -19.11 5.03
CA SER A 272 9.07 -18.47 5.87
C SER A 272 9.93 -19.51 6.62
N ILE A 273 9.33 -20.58 7.15
CA ILE A 273 10.05 -21.70 7.77
C ILE A 273 10.93 -22.40 6.75
N ASN A 274 10.42 -22.67 5.54
CA ASN A 274 11.21 -23.28 4.47
C ASN A 274 12.40 -22.41 4.06
N VAL A 275 12.20 -21.12 3.84
CA VAL A 275 13.29 -20.18 3.53
C VAL A 275 14.34 -20.19 4.64
N MET A 276 13.92 -20.09 5.90
CA MET A 276 14.83 -20.10 7.05
C MET A 276 15.65 -21.40 7.13
N THR A 277 15.00 -22.56 7.03
CA THR A 277 15.69 -23.83 7.20
C THR A 277 16.59 -24.19 6.01
N THR A 278 16.18 -23.87 4.79
CA THR A 278 17.02 -24.08 3.60
C THR A 278 18.21 -23.15 3.57
N SER A 279 18.04 -21.88 3.95
CA SER A 279 19.12 -20.88 3.93
C SER A 279 20.14 -21.08 5.05
N LEU A 280 19.68 -21.38 6.27
CA LEU A 280 20.54 -21.45 7.45
C LEU A 280 21.04 -22.85 7.77
N LEU A 281 20.23 -23.88 7.50
CA LEU A 281 20.53 -25.26 7.87
C LEU A 281 20.81 -26.17 6.66
N GLY A 282 20.50 -25.71 5.43
CA GLY A 282 20.56 -26.54 4.24
C GLY A 282 19.54 -27.70 4.26
N MET A 283 18.44 -27.56 5.00
CA MET A 283 17.45 -28.61 5.24
C MET A 283 16.08 -28.23 4.68
N THR A 284 15.43 -29.16 4.01
CA THR A 284 14.05 -29.02 3.55
C THR A 284 13.09 -29.62 4.58
N VAL A 285 12.33 -28.80 5.27
CA VAL A 285 11.40 -29.26 6.33
C VAL A 285 9.93 -29.25 5.91
N GLY A 286 9.61 -28.77 4.73
CA GLY A 286 8.24 -28.59 4.27
C GLY A 286 7.39 -29.87 4.28
N CYS A 287 7.98 -31.04 4.00
CA CYS A 287 7.29 -32.32 4.10
C CYS A 287 6.77 -32.62 5.51
N ALA A 288 7.53 -32.16 6.55
CA ALA A 288 7.21 -32.40 7.94
C ALA A 288 5.98 -31.58 8.42
N ARG A 289 5.50 -30.62 7.63
CA ARG A 289 4.23 -29.93 7.89
C ARG A 289 3.02 -30.88 7.96
N CYS A 290 3.02 -31.91 7.09
CA CYS A 290 1.87 -32.80 6.93
C CYS A 290 2.08 -34.21 7.50
N HIS A 291 3.32 -34.69 7.52
CA HIS A 291 3.72 -36.02 7.99
C HIS A 291 5.23 -35.98 8.31
N ASN A 292 5.77 -37.00 9.01
CA ASN A 292 7.20 -37.09 9.23
C ASN A 292 7.98 -37.03 7.91
N HIS A 293 9.11 -36.33 7.89
CA HIS A 293 9.92 -36.17 6.67
C HIS A 293 10.27 -37.53 6.04
N ARG A 294 10.28 -37.59 4.71
CA ARG A 294 10.42 -38.87 4.00
C ARG A 294 11.79 -39.49 4.11
N TYR A 295 12.82 -38.65 4.09
CA TYR A 295 14.21 -39.09 3.96
C TYR A 295 15.09 -38.69 5.15
N ASP A 296 14.77 -37.61 5.81
CA ASP A 296 15.54 -37.03 6.89
C ASP A 296 14.87 -37.29 8.25
N PRO A 297 15.62 -37.42 9.35
CA PRO A 297 15.09 -37.69 10.68
C PRO A 297 14.43 -36.45 11.31
N ILE A 298 13.44 -35.91 10.63
CA ILE A 298 12.66 -34.74 11.05
C ILE A 298 11.18 -35.15 11.19
N SER A 299 10.70 -35.12 12.43
CA SER A 299 9.31 -35.46 12.69
C SER A 299 8.35 -34.29 12.38
N GLN A 300 7.06 -34.61 12.20
CA GLN A 300 6.03 -33.59 12.14
C GLN A 300 6.00 -32.75 13.43
N GLU A 301 6.23 -33.37 14.57
CA GLU A 301 6.31 -32.69 15.85
C GLU A 301 7.46 -31.67 15.90
N ASP A 302 8.63 -31.98 15.34
CA ASP A 302 9.76 -31.04 15.26
C ASP A 302 9.42 -29.82 14.41
N TYR A 303 8.70 -30.00 13.30
CA TYR A 303 8.21 -28.90 12.48
C TYR A 303 7.29 -27.96 13.29
N TYR A 304 6.34 -28.51 14.04
CA TYR A 304 5.42 -27.67 14.83
C TYR A 304 6.07 -27.09 16.10
N ARG A 305 7.10 -27.72 16.65
CA ARG A 305 7.94 -27.10 17.68
C ARG A 305 8.69 -25.88 17.14
N LEU A 306 9.27 -26.01 15.94
CA LEU A 306 9.92 -24.86 15.27
C LEU A 306 8.90 -23.75 14.97
N ARG A 307 7.72 -24.11 14.46
CA ARG A 307 6.62 -23.16 14.24
C ARG A 307 6.21 -22.46 15.55
N ALA A 308 6.19 -23.17 16.66
CA ALA A 308 5.84 -22.59 17.98
C ALA A 308 6.84 -21.52 18.44
N ILE A 309 8.12 -21.68 18.11
CA ILE A 309 9.14 -20.65 18.41
C ILE A 309 8.86 -19.36 17.65
N LEU A 310 8.33 -19.44 16.42
CA LEU A 310 8.03 -18.29 15.57
C LEU A 310 6.60 -17.74 15.81
N ALA A 311 5.75 -18.48 16.52
CA ALA A 311 4.35 -18.14 16.70
C ALA A 311 4.10 -16.77 17.33
N PRO A 312 4.88 -16.26 18.30
CA PRO A 312 4.66 -14.92 18.84
C PRO A 312 4.73 -13.82 17.78
N ALA A 313 5.67 -13.92 16.84
CA ALA A 313 5.86 -12.95 15.76
C ALA A 313 5.04 -13.28 14.50
N MET A 314 4.58 -14.53 14.34
CA MET A 314 3.88 -15.06 13.17
C MET A 314 2.59 -15.78 13.56
N ASP A 315 1.79 -15.17 14.43
CA ASP A 315 0.50 -15.74 14.81
C ASP A 315 -0.51 -15.62 13.67
N TRP A 316 -0.94 -16.78 13.14
CA TRP A 316 -1.91 -16.84 12.05
C TRP A 316 -3.32 -16.38 12.44
N GLN A 317 -3.66 -16.35 13.73
CA GLN A 317 -4.95 -15.89 14.23
C GLN A 317 -5.00 -14.36 14.36
N SER A 318 -3.94 -13.73 14.86
CA SER A 318 -3.78 -12.28 14.98
C SER A 318 -2.82 -11.70 13.95
N TRP A 319 -2.97 -12.11 12.68
CA TRP A 319 -2.07 -11.78 11.59
C TRP A 319 -2.13 -10.32 11.19
N GLN A 320 -0.98 -9.70 11.09
CA GLN A 320 -0.82 -8.39 10.47
C GLN A 320 -0.53 -8.54 8.97
N THR A 321 -1.24 -7.80 8.14
CA THR A 321 -1.00 -7.75 6.69
C THR A 321 0.33 -7.05 6.36
N PRO A 322 0.89 -7.21 5.14
CA PRO A 322 2.15 -6.58 4.77
C PRO A 322 2.23 -5.07 5.02
N SER A 323 1.15 -4.33 4.81
CA SER A 323 1.08 -2.89 5.08
C SER A 323 1.08 -2.52 6.57
N GLN A 324 0.57 -3.41 7.44
CA GLN A 324 0.52 -3.20 8.89
C GLN A 324 1.84 -3.51 9.61
N ARG A 325 2.80 -4.15 8.94
CA ARG A 325 4.10 -4.56 9.50
C ARG A 325 5.21 -3.54 9.25
N GLN A 326 4.86 -2.39 8.70
CA GLN A 326 5.84 -1.34 8.40
C GLN A 326 6.17 -0.54 9.64
N ILE A 327 7.46 -0.32 9.88
CA ILE A 327 7.96 0.55 10.94
C ILE A 327 8.45 1.83 10.29
N SER A 328 7.91 2.96 10.72
CA SER A 328 8.31 4.27 10.24
C SER A 328 9.76 4.61 10.66
N LEU A 329 10.50 5.19 9.74
CA LEU A 329 11.84 5.71 9.98
C LEU A 329 11.84 7.20 10.34
N TYR A 330 10.70 7.82 10.56
CA TYR A 330 10.63 9.18 11.01
C TYR A 330 11.38 9.36 12.34
N THR A 331 12.21 10.38 12.37
CA THR A 331 12.84 10.86 13.60
C THR A 331 11.86 11.74 14.37
N GLU A 332 12.21 12.08 15.61
CA GLU A 332 11.48 13.07 16.40
C GLU A 332 11.41 14.42 15.67
N GLN A 333 12.49 14.81 14.99
CA GLN A 333 12.54 16.03 14.20
C GLN A 333 11.58 16.01 13.01
N ASP A 334 11.51 14.89 12.27
CA ASP A 334 10.57 14.72 11.14
C ASP A 334 9.11 14.81 11.63
N ASN A 335 8.81 14.23 12.79
CA ASN A 335 7.48 14.31 13.40
C ASN A 335 7.09 15.73 13.81
N ILE A 336 8.04 16.50 14.37
CA ILE A 336 7.82 17.91 14.70
C ILE A 336 7.59 18.74 13.43
N GLU A 337 8.39 18.51 12.39
CA GLU A 337 8.25 19.19 11.12
C GLU A 337 6.91 18.86 10.44
N LYS A 338 6.55 17.58 10.37
CA LYS A 338 5.23 17.13 9.89
C LYS A 338 4.10 17.81 10.64
N SER A 339 4.13 17.78 11.98
CA SER A 339 3.07 18.38 12.80
C SER A 339 2.97 19.89 12.56
N THR A 340 4.10 20.57 12.39
CA THR A 340 4.13 22.02 12.09
C THR A 340 3.50 22.32 10.73
N ILE A 341 3.79 21.49 9.72
CA ILE A 341 3.23 21.64 8.39
C ILE A 341 1.73 21.30 8.40
N GLU A 342 1.30 20.25 9.13
CA GLU A 342 -0.10 19.89 9.28
C GLU A 342 -0.94 21.00 9.90
N VAL A 343 -0.41 21.75 10.86
CA VAL A 343 -1.08 22.97 11.40
C VAL A 343 -1.28 23.99 10.30
N ARG A 344 -0.27 24.28 9.47
CA ARG A 344 -0.39 25.21 8.33
C ARG A 344 -1.38 24.73 7.29
N VAL A 345 -1.42 23.42 7.02
CA VAL A 345 -2.42 22.80 6.13
C VAL A 345 -3.83 23.00 6.69
N GLN A 346 -4.01 22.83 8.01
CA GLN A 346 -5.31 23.04 8.65
C GLN A 346 -5.74 24.51 8.57
N GLU A 347 -4.86 25.45 8.86
CA GLU A 347 -5.12 26.89 8.75
C GLU A 347 -5.53 27.28 7.32
N ALA A 348 -4.82 26.79 6.30
CA ALA A 348 -5.17 27.05 4.90
C ALA A 348 -6.49 26.37 4.50
N THR A 349 -6.81 25.22 5.07
CA THR A 349 -8.07 24.51 4.87
C THR A 349 -9.25 25.29 5.47
N ASP A 350 -9.07 25.82 6.68
CA ASP A 350 -10.06 26.65 7.36
C ASP A 350 -10.32 27.95 6.59
N GLU A 351 -9.27 28.56 6.06
CA GLU A 351 -9.41 29.75 5.21
C GLU A 351 -10.18 29.44 3.91
N ARG A 352 -9.88 28.31 3.27
CA ARG A 352 -10.64 27.83 2.11
C ARG A 352 -12.10 27.58 2.46
N GLN A 353 -12.39 27.03 3.64
CA GLN A 353 -13.77 26.80 4.10
C GLN A 353 -14.53 28.12 4.27
N LYS A 354 -13.92 29.14 4.86
CA LYS A 354 -14.53 30.48 4.98
C LYS A 354 -14.87 31.08 3.61
N VAL A 355 -13.99 30.89 2.62
CA VAL A 355 -14.24 31.33 1.25
C VAL A 355 -15.39 30.54 0.62
N ILE A 356 -15.48 29.23 0.84
CA ILE A 356 -16.61 28.40 0.40
C ILE A 356 -17.92 28.91 1.02
N ASP A 357 -17.97 29.14 2.32
CA ASP A 357 -19.16 29.59 3.03
C ASP A 357 -19.61 30.95 2.51
N LYS A 358 -18.69 31.90 2.30
CA LYS A 358 -18.96 33.20 1.66
C LYS A 358 -19.57 33.03 0.28
N HIS A 359 -19.11 32.10 -0.54
CA HIS A 359 -19.65 31.82 -1.86
C HIS A 359 -21.04 31.16 -1.80
N ILE A 360 -21.26 30.28 -0.83
CA ILE A 360 -22.57 29.65 -0.58
C ILE A 360 -23.59 30.75 -0.22
N ASP A 361 -23.29 31.59 0.77
CA ASP A 361 -24.18 32.65 1.23
C ASP A 361 -24.51 33.63 0.10
N ARG A 362 -23.50 34.01 -0.68
CA ARG A 362 -23.70 34.87 -1.82
C ARG A 362 -24.56 34.20 -2.89
N THR A 363 -24.28 32.96 -3.24
CA THR A 363 -25.06 32.21 -4.23
C THR A 363 -26.51 32.05 -3.78
N LEU A 364 -26.72 31.76 -2.49
CA LEU A 364 -28.05 31.72 -1.90
C LEU A 364 -28.79 33.07 -2.05
N TYR A 365 -28.13 34.18 -1.76
CA TYR A 365 -28.70 35.50 -1.93
C TYR A 365 -29.09 35.75 -3.39
N GLU A 366 -28.21 35.49 -4.34
CA GLU A 366 -28.42 35.64 -5.77
C GLU A 366 -29.58 34.76 -6.29
N GLU A 367 -29.73 33.55 -5.83
CA GLU A 367 -30.81 32.64 -6.20
C GLU A 367 -32.16 33.06 -5.54
N LEU A 368 -32.12 33.59 -4.32
CA LEU A 368 -33.31 34.11 -3.64
C LEU A 368 -33.88 35.34 -4.34
N ILE A 369 -33.10 36.15 -5.08
CA ILE A 369 -33.60 37.26 -5.89
C ILE A 369 -34.65 36.79 -6.91
N LYS A 370 -34.49 35.57 -7.43
CA LYS A 370 -35.40 34.96 -8.43
C LYS A 370 -36.69 34.41 -7.82
N ALA A 371 -36.75 34.26 -6.50
CA ALA A 371 -37.94 33.76 -5.80
C ALA A 371 -39.00 34.89 -5.61
N PRO A 372 -40.29 34.56 -5.53
CA PRO A 372 -41.34 35.51 -5.10
C PRO A 372 -40.98 36.13 -3.74
N ASP A 373 -41.30 37.40 -3.55
CA ASP A 373 -40.89 38.16 -2.36
C ASP A 373 -41.35 37.50 -1.05
N GLU A 374 -42.58 36.96 -1.03
CA GLU A 374 -43.16 36.25 0.11
C GLU A 374 -42.44 34.95 0.47
N LEU A 375 -41.72 34.33 -0.47
CA LEU A 375 -41.01 33.06 -0.25
C LEU A 375 -39.53 33.21 0.09
N LYS A 376 -38.94 34.41 -0.09
CA LYS A 376 -37.51 34.64 0.10
C LYS A 376 -37.04 34.32 1.52
N GLU A 377 -37.70 34.84 2.54
CA GLU A 377 -37.34 34.57 3.93
C GLU A 377 -37.66 33.13 4.39
N PRO A 378 -38.85 32.55 4.05
CA PRO A 378 -39.10 31.13 4.30
C PRO A 378 -38.04 30.19 3.67
N LEU A 379 -37.65 30.42 2.43
CA LEU A 379 -36.62 29.63 1.72
C LEU A 379 -35.26 29.80 2.35
N ARG A 380 -34.85 31.02 2.71
CA ARG A 380 -33.60 31.30 3.41
C ARG A 380 -33.53 30.51 4.73
N LYS A 381 -34.58 30.62 5.54
CA LYS A 381 -34.68 29.93 6.83
C LYS A 381 -34.65 28.41 6.65
N ALA A 382 -35.38 27.86 5.69
CA ALA A 382 -35.39 26.43 5.39
C ALA A 382 -34.00 25.92 4.95
N TYR A 383 -33.28 26.70 4.12
CA TYR A 383 -31.94 26.35 3.67
C TYR A 383 -30.95 26.39 4.82
N GLN A 384 -30.96 27.39 5.68
CA GLN A 384 -30.05 27.57 6.79
C GLN A 384 -30.32 26.59 7.97
N THR A 385 -31.52 26.00 8.04
CA THR A 385 -31.83 24.96 9.02
C THR A 385 -31.13 23.65 8.62
N THR A 386 -30.45 23.00 9.54
CA THR A 386 -29.78 21.72 9.30
C THR A 386 -30.78 20.64 8.86
N ALA A 387 -30.37 19.73 7.98
CA ALA A 387 -31.28 18.73 7.40
C ALA A 387 -32.04 17.89 8.44
N SER A 388 -31.40 17.63 9.59
CA SER A 388 -32.00 16.88 10.72
C SER A 388 -33.01 17.67 11.55
N GLU A 389 -32.98 18.99 11.46
CA GLU A 389 -33.84 19.89 12.25
C GLU A 389 -34.96 20.55 11.41
N ARG A 390 -34.99 20.28 10.10
CA ARG A 390 -36.01 20.82 9.20
C ARG A 390 -37.39 20.25 9.50
N SER A 391 -38.38 21.13 9.53
CA SER A 391 -39.78 20.69 9.52
C SER A 391 -40.17 20.06 8.18
N GLU A 392 -41.27 19.31 8.18
CA GLU A 392 -41.83 18.75 6.93
C GLU A 392 -42.15 19.86 5.90
N GLU A 393 -42.68 20.99 6.36
CA GLU A 393 -42.97 22.15 5.53
C GLU A 393 -41.71 22.77 4.91
N GLN A 394 -40.64 22.91 5.69
CA GLN A 394 -39.33 23.40 5.19
C GLN A 394 -38.74 22.46 4.16
N THR A 395 -38.86 21.15 4.40
CA THR A 395 -38.37 20.12 3.47
C THR A 395 -39.17 20.13 2.17
N ALA A 396 -40.49 20.24 2.23
CA ALA A 396 -41.36 20.35 1.05
C ALA A 396 -41.04 21.61 0.26
N LEU A 397 -40.91 22.75 0.94
CA LEU A 397 -40.60 24.04 0.32
C LEU A 397 -39.28 24.01 -0.45
N LEU A 398 -38.23 23.43 0.13
CA LEU A 398 -36.91 23.28 -0.56
C LEU A 398 -37.01 22.33 -1.74
N LYS A 399 -37.80 21.26 -1.66
CA LYS A 399 -38.00 20.32 -2.77
C LYS A 399 -38.66 20.94 -3.98
N GLU A 400 -39.56 21.90 -3.75
CA GLU A 400 -40.19 22.69 -4.82
C GLU A 400 -39.24 23.74 -5.45
N HIS A 401 -38.15 24.09 -4.70
CA HIS A 401 -37.14 25.04 -5.15
C HIS A 401 -35.72 24.40 -5.21
N PRO A 402 -35.49 23.44 -6.12
CA PRO A 402 -34.24 22.69 -6.19
C PRO A 402 -33.02 23.55 -6.50
N TYR A 403 -33.19 24.70 -7.12
CA TYR A 403 -32.14 25.68 -7.40
C TYR A 403 -31.57 26.33 -6.12
N ILE A 404 -32.32 26.30 -5.01
CA ILE A 404 -31.85 26.70 -3.67
C ILE A 404 -31.38 25.48 -2.89
N GLN A 405 -32.18 24.40 -2.89
CA GLN A 405 -31.86 23.16 -2.17
C GLN A 405 -30.47 22.59 -2.53
N ASN A 406 -30.09 22.69 -3.81
CA ASN A 406 -28.85 22.09 -4.33
C ASN A 406 -27.60 22.96 -4.14
N ILE A 407 -27.71 24.14 -3.53
CA ILE A 407 -26.55 24.98 -3.25
C ILE A 407 -25.71 24.28 -2.17
N SER A 408 -24.44 23.97 -2.48
CA SER A 408 -23.49 23.33 -1.59
C SER A 408 -22.06 23.57 -2.08
N ALA A 409 -21.06 23.31 -1.26
CA ALA A 409 -19.66 23.39 -1.67
C ALA A 409 -19.39 22.62 -2.97
N GLY A 410 -19.95 21.41 -3.09
CA GLY A 410 -19.80 20.55 -4.26
C GLY A 410 -20.51 21.02 -5.52
N SER A 411 -21.52 21.88 -5.40
CA SER A 411 -22.29 22.40 -6.55
C SER A 411 -21.87 23.82 -7.00
N LEU A 412 -21.07 24.54 -6.21
CA LEU A 412 -20.63 25.91 -6.53
C LEU A 412 -19.99 26.04 -7.93
N TYR A 413 -19.34 24.96 -8.41
CA TYR A 413 -18.76 24.97 -9.77
C TYR A 413 -19.82 25.14 -10.87
N LEU A 414 -21.04 24.61 -10.66
CA LEU A 414 -22.17 24.78 -11.61
C LEU A 414 -22.62 26.23 -11.65
N TYR A 415 -22.77 26.84 -10.49
CA TYR A 415 -23.16 28.25 -10.37
C TYR A 415 -22.09 29.18 -10.94
N SER A 416 -20.80 28.86 -10.72
CA SER A 416 -19.70 29.63 -11.31
C SER A 416 -19.69 29.53 -12.84
N ARG A 417 -20.00 28.37 -13.42
CA ARG A 417 -20.12 28.21 -14.88
C ARG A 417 -21.26 28.99 -15.48
N GLN A 418 -22.33 29.23 -14.73
CA GLN A 418 -23.56 29.93 -15.17
C GLN A 418 -23.60 31.41 -14.76
N ARG A 419 -22.50 31.96 -14.18
CA ARG A 419 -22.51 33.31 -13.59
C ARG A 419 -22.96 34.41 -14.53
N SER A 420 -22.58 34.39 -15.80
CA SER A 420 -23.04 35.41 -16.77
C SER A 420 -24.54 35.37 -16.95
N ARG A 421 -25.13 34.20 -17.21
CA ARG A 421 -26.57 34.04 -17.36
C ARG A 421 -27.34 34.46 -16.10
N ARG A 422 -26.84 34.03 -14.93
CA ARG A 422 -27.44 34.41 -13.64
C ARG A 422 -27.42 35.92 -13.42
N SER A 423 -26.30 36.57 -13.77
CA SER A 423 -26.17 38.02 -13.71
C SER A 423 -27.20 38.71 -14.60
N ASP A 424 -27.37 38.22 -15.84
CA ASP A 424 -28.34 38.78 -16.77
C ASP A 424 -29.80 38.57 -16.28
N ASP A 425 -30.11 37.41 -15.70
CA ASP A 425 -31.41 37.13 -15.06
C ASP A 425 -31.71 38.10 -13.89
N ILE A 426 -30.71 38.37 -13.02
CA ILE A 426 -30.84 39.31 -11.89
C ILE A 426 -31.03 40.75 -12.39
N GLU A 427 -30.29 41.17 -13.42
CA GLU A 427 -30.42 42.49 -14.03
C GLU A 427 -31.81 42.68 -14.61
N ALA A 428 -32.33 41.66 -15.33
CA ALA A 428 -33.69 41.71 -15.88
C ALA A 428 -34.78 41.85 -14.78
N ILE A 429 -34.59 41.17 -13.63
CA ILE A 429 -35.45 41.30 -12.47
C ILE A 429 -35.38 42.74 -11.91
N ALA A 430 -34.18 43.31 -11.81
CA ALA A 430 -33.99 44.67 -11.34
C ALA A 430 -34.68 45.70 -12.27
N GLU A 431 -34.54 45.56 -13.60
CA GLU A 431 -35.18 46.39 -14.60
C GLU A 431 -36.70 46.30 -14.52
N GLN A 432 -37.26 45.09 -14.45
CA GLN A 432 -38.72 44.89 -14.34
C GLN A 432 -39.24 45.52 -13.05
N ARG A 433 -38.57 45.31 -11.92
CA ARG A 433 -38.95 45.87 -10.62
C ARG A 433 -38.92 47.41 -10.61
N GLU A 434 -37.94 48.00 -11.27
CA GLU A 434 -37.83 49.45 -11.43
C GLU A 434 -39.02 49.99 -12.24
N GLN A 435 -39.36 49.31 -13.35
CA GLN A 435 -40.51 49.67 -14.18
C GLN A 435 -41.84 49.59 -13.40
N ASP A 436 -42.02 48.49 -12.65
CA ASP A 436 -43.22 48.28 -11.82
C ASP A 436 -43.31 49.32 -10.70
N ALA A 437 -42.18 49.67 -10.07
CA ALA A 437 -42.13 50.69 -9.03
C ALA A 437 -42.49 52.09 -9.57
N ILE A 438 -41.95 52.44 -10.75
CA ILE A 438 -42.27 53.69 -11.45
C ILE A 438 -43.76 53.73 -11.80
N ALA A 439 -44.28 52.63 -12.36
CA ALA A 439 -45.73 52.52 -12.70
C ALA A 439 -46.60 52.65 -11.44
N GLY A 440 -46.20 51.94 -10.33
CA GLY A 440 -46.94 52.03 -9.08
C GLY A 440 -46.91 53.40 -8.41
N VAL A 441 -45.83 54.19 -8.54
CA VAL A 441 -45.79 55.58 -8.08
C VAL A 441 -46.82 56.41 -8.87
N LYS A 442 -46.82 56.29 -10.20
CA LYS A 442 -47.73 57.01 -11.06
C LYS A 442 -49.21 56.66 -10.79
N GLN A 443 -49.51 55.38 -10.66
CA GLN A 443 -50.80 54.84 -10.37
C GLN A 443 -51.35 55.33 -9.02
N ARG A 444 -50.61 55.17 -7.93
CA ARG A 444 -50.99 55.65 -6.58
C ARG A 444 -51.27 57.15 -6.56
N TYR A 445 -50.44 57.91 -7.29
CA TYR A 445 -50.69 59.35 -7.40
C TYR A 445 -51.98 59.67 -8.11
N LEU A 446 -52.29 59.04 -9.26
CA LEU A 446 -53.53 59.20 -9.98
C LEU A 446 -54.73 58.78 -9.13
N GLU A 447 -54.71 57.69 -8.45
CA GLU A 447 -55.75 57.17 -7.56
C GLU A 447 -56.03 58.12 -6.38
N GLY A 448 -55.02 58.84 -5.89
CA GLY A 448 -55.14 59.83 -4.81
C GLY A 448 -55.71 61.19 -5.27
N LEU A 449 -55.98 61.42 -6.57
CA LEU A 449 -56.58 62.64 -7.06
C LEU A 449 -58.11 62.58 -6.91
N GLU A 450 -58.67 63.55 -6.19
CA GLU A 450 -60.13 63.64 -5.94
C GLU A 450 -60.96 64.01 -7.22
N ASP A 451 -60.37 64.81 -8.11
CA ASP A 451 -61.01 65.23 -9.36
C ASP A 451 -60.85 64.18 -10.46
N GLU A 452 -61.97 63.51 -10.79
CA GLU A 452 -62.03 62.44 -11.79
C GLU A 452 -61.70 62.94 -13.21
N ALA A 453 -62.07 64.19 -13.56
CA ALA A 453 -61.80 64.78 -14.86
C ALA A 453 -60.28 65.04 -15.02
N VAL A 454 -59.61 65.52 -13.97
CA VAL A 454 -58.18 65.76 -13.94
C VAL A 454 -57.42 64.42 -14.01
N ARG A 455 -57.87 63.41 -13.25
CA ARG A 455 -57.31 62.09 -13.26
C ARG A 455 -57.30 61.42 -14.64
N THR A 456 -58.49 61.45 -15.30
CA THR A 456 -58.68 60.90 -16.64
C THR A 456 -57.82 61.64 -17.67
N ALA A 457 -57.80 62.98 -17.63
CA ALA A 457 -56.98 63.75 -18.54
C ALA A 457 -55.46 63.53 -18.36
N LEU A 458 -54.98 63.34 -17.13
CA LEU A 458 -53.58 63.03 -16.87
C LEU A 458 -53.23 61.61 -17.30
N ALA A 459 -54.10 60.62 -17.07
CA ALA A 459 -53.94 59.27 -17.55
C ALA A 459 -53.82 59.20 -19.08
N GLN A 460 -54.65 59.88 -19.81
CA GLN A 460 -54.59 59.99 -21.28
C GLN A 460 -53.29 60.64 -21.77
N VAL A 461 -52.75 61.62 -21.06
CA VAL A 461 -51.45 62.23 -21.41
C VAL A 461 -50.30 61.27 -21.16
N LEU A 462 -50.41 60.40 -20.15
CA LEU A 462 -49.38 59.39 -19.88
C LEU A 462 -49.32 58.26 -20.91
N GLU A 463 -50.42 57.95 -21.59
CA GLU A 463 -50.48 57.03 -22.73
C GLU A 463 -49.71 57.54 -23.95
N VAL A 464 -49.50 58.84 -24.07
CA VAL A 464 -48.72 59.46 -25.15
C VAL A 464 -47.23 59.31 -24.78
N ALA A 465 -46.43 58.76 -25.68
CA ALA A 465 -44.95 58.63 -25.47
C ALA A 465 -44.33 60.00 -25.19
N SER A 466 -43.36 60.05 -24.28
CA SER A 466 -42.76 61.31 -23.78
C SER A 466 -42.29 62.24 -24.91
N GLU A 467 -41.77 61.66 -25.99
CA GLU A 467 -41.20 62.38 -27.15
C GLU A 467 -42.30 62.94 -28.07
N GLN A 468 -43.51 62.38 -28.00
CA GLN A 468 -44.63 62.76 -28.82
C GLN A 468 -45.59 63.75 -28.11
N ARG A 469 -45.31 64.07 -26.83
CA ARG A 469 -46.16 65.03 -26.06
C ARG A 469 -45.94 66.45 -26.53
N ASN A 470 -47.05 67.15 -26.76
CA ASN A 470 -47.05 68.59 -27.08
C ASN A 470 -46.75 69.46 -25.84
N GLU A 471 -46.45 70.72 -26.00
CA GLU A 471 -46.06 71.62 -24.93
C GLU A 471 -47.14 71.80 -23.85
N GLU A 472 -48.42 71.78 -24.22
CA GLU A 472 -49.53 71.85 -23.27
C GLU A 472 -49.56 70.59 -22.37
N GLN A 473 -49.39 69.41 -22.96
CA GLN A 473 -49.29 68.12 -22.22
C GLN A 473 -48.07 68.06 -21.27
N LYS A 474 -46.93 68.55 -21.69
CA LYS A 474 -45.75 68.68 -20.87
C LYS A 474 -45.95 69.64 -19.70
N LEU A 475 -46.53 70.78 -19.95
CA LEU A 475 -46.79 71.79 -18.91
C LEU A 475 -47.86 71.31 -17.90
N ARG A 476 -48.80 70.50 -18.33
CA ARG A 476 -49.78 69.85 -17.46
C ARG A 476 -49.11 68.85 -16.53
N LEU A 477 -48.24 67.96 -17.06
CA LEU A 477 -47.52 66.97 -16.24
C LEU A 477 -46.50 67.63 -15.28
N ALA A 478 -45.89 68.75 -15.66
CA ALA A 478 -44.93 69.47 -14.84
C ALA A 478 -45.45 69.90 -13.47
N LYS A 479 -46.79 70.08 -13.35
CA LYS A 479 -47.44 70.38 -12.07
C LYS A 479 -47.67 69.20 -11.17
N HIS A 480 -47.41 67.95 -11.69
CA HIS A 480 -47.67 66.70 -11.02
C HIS A 480 -46.39 65.88 -10.99
N GLN A 481 -45.39 66.25 -10.14
CA GLN A 481 -44.07 65.69 -10.09
C GLN A 481 -44.00 64.13 -9.97
N PRO A 482 -44.88 63.44 -9.20
CA PRO A 482 -44.86 61.99 -9.15
C PRO A 482 -45.21 61.31 -10.50
N LEU A 483 -45.87 61.98 -11.45
CA LEU A 483 -46.12 61.44 -12.79
C LEU A 483 -44.89 61.53 -13.72
N LEU A 484 -43.87 62.30 -13.35
CA LEU A 484 -42.65 62.49 -14.08
C LEU A 484 -41.50 61.60 -13.52
N VAL A 485 -41.85 60.70 -12.60
CA VAL A 485 -40.82 59.78 -11.99
C VAL A 485 -40.13 58.98 -13.07
N THR A 486 -38.84 58.96 -12.98
CA THR A 486 -37.92 58.18 -13.82
C THR A 486 -37.01 57.27 -12.90
N ALA A 487 -36.21 56.45 -13.50
CA ALA A 487 -35.21 55.63 -12.74
C ALA A 487 -34.34 56.51 -11.81
N ASP A 488 -33.84 57.64 -12.31
CA ASP A 488 -32.97 58.54 -11.55
C ASP A 488 -33.68 59.25 -10.39
N THR A 489 -34.97 59.42 -10.48
CA THR A 489 -35.78 60.13 -9.46
C THR A 489 -36.64 59.19 -8.60
N LEU A 490 -36.67 57.91 -8.90
CA LEU A 490 -37.48 56.91 -8.16
C LEU A 490 -37.25 56.98 -6.64
N SER A 491 -36.01 57.21 -6.20
CA SER A 491 -35.65 57.29 -4.77
C SER A 491 -36.36 58.42 -4.01
N GLN A 492 -36.82 59.48 -4.70
CA GLN A 492 -37.58 60.62 -4.12
C GLN A 492 -39.02 60.21 -3.82
N PHE A 493 -39.56 59.24 -4.52
CA PHE A 493 -40.98 58.85 -4.45
C PHE A 493 -41.18 57.42 -3.84
N ASN A 494 -40.21 56.56 -3.97
CA ASN A 494 -40.19 55.23 -3.40
C ASN A 494 -38.73 54.80 -3.10
N ALA A 495 -38.23 55.27 -1.95
CA ALA A 495 -36.82 55.06 -1.55
C ALA A 495 -36.50 53.57 -1.28
N GLU A 496 -37.48 52.80 -0.81
CA GLU A 496 -37.28 51.38 -0.51
C GLU A 496 -37.07 50.57 -1.78
N GLU A 497 -37.96 50.73 -2.79
CA GLU A 497 -37.82 50.05 -4.06
C GLU A 497 -36.60 50.52 -4.85
N ALA A 498 -36.28 51.81 -4.83
CA ALA A 498 -35.06 52.31 -5.47
C ALA A 498 -33.79 51.69 -4.89
N ARG A 499 -33.74 51.53 -3.56
CA ARG A 499 -32.63 50.86 -2.87
C ARG A 499 -32.56 49.38 -3.27
N LEU A 500 -33.69 48.68 -3.28
CA LEU A 500 -33.72 47.26 -3.62
C LEU A 500 -33.28 47.02 -5.06
N VAL A 501 -33.70 47.84 -6.01
CA VAL A 501 -33.23 47.81 -7.42
C VAL A 501 -31.71 48.00 -7.49
N ALA A 502 -31.19 48.98 -6.75
CA ALA A 502 -29.76 49.23 -6.71
C ALA A 502 -28.98 48.04 -6.11
N ASP A 503 -29.51 47.41 -5.06
CA ASP A 503 -28.92 46.21 -4.44
C ASP A 503 -28.90 45.04 -5.41
N TYR A 504 -29.95 44.85 -6.21
CA TYR A 504 -30.03 43.80 -7.23
C TYR A 504 -29.04 44.04 -8.38
N ARG A 505 -28.92 45.26 -8.89
CA ARG A 505 -27.91 45.61 -9.90
C ARG A 505 -26.49 45.35 -9.40
N LYS A 506 -26.22 45.70 -8.15
CA LYS A 506 -24.93 45.41 -7.50
C LYS A 506 -24.70 43.89 -7.37
N ALA A 507 -25.73 43.13 -7.03
CA ALA A 507 -25.65 41.67 -6.97
C ALA A 507 -25.35 41.05 -8.35
N ALA A 508 -25.98 41.58 -9.42
CA ALA A 508 -25.71 41.16 -10.79
C ALA A 508 -24.25 41.40 -11.20
N GLU A 509 -23.71 42.59 -10.89
CA GLU A 509 -22.31 42.95 -11.15
C GLU A 509 -21.36 42.01 -10.41
N ILE A 510 -21.59 41.80 -9.12
CA ILE A 510 -20.77 40.89 -8.30
C ILE A 510 -20.85 39.46 -8.84
N CYS A 511 -22.04 38.97 -9.21
CA CYS A 511 -22.22 37.64 -9.79
C CYS A 511 -21.41 37.49 -11.08
N ARG A 512 -21.43 38.45 -11.97
CA ARG A 512 -20.68 38.45 -13.24
C ARG A 512 -19.18 38.40 -13.03
N ASN A 513 -18.66 39.13 -12.05
CA ASN A 513 -17.24 39.35 -11.84
C ASN A 513 -16.57 38.30 -10.91
N THR A 514 -17.35 37.48 -10.19
CA THR A 514 -16.81 36.50 -9.24
C THR A 514 -16.80 35.09 -9.79
N ASP A 515 -15.62 34.46 -9.77
CA ASP A 515 -15.43 33.05 -10.11
C ASP A 515 -15.09 32.21 -8.86
N ALA A 516 -16.13 31.74 -8.18
CA ALA A 516 -16.00 30.91 -6.98
C ALA A 516 -15.14 29.67 -7.20
N ARG A 517 -15.25 29.04 -8.38
CA ARG A 517 -14.45 27.86 -8.70
C ARG A 517 -12.97 28.18 -8.74
N LYS A 518 -12.61 29.25 -9.43
CA LYS A 518 -11.21 29.67 -9.54
C LYS A 518 -10.61 29.99 -8.17
N GLU A 519 -11.33 30.74 -7.32
CA GLU A 519 -10.87 31.07 -5.97
C GLU A 519 -10.65 29.80 -5.12
N MET A 520 -11.59 28.84 -5.18
CA MET A 520 -11.46 27.58 -4.45
C MET A 520 -10.31 26.69 -4.96
N ASP A 521 -10.13 26.63 -6.29
CA ASP A 521 -9.06 25.84 -6.91
C ASP A 521 -7.67 26.46 -6.61
N ASP A 522 -7.56 27.78 -6.57
CA ASP A 522 -6.31 28.46 -6.24
C ASP A 522 -5.92 28.23 -4.76
N LEU A 523 -6.89 28.27 -3.84
CA LEU A 523 -6.65 27.92 -2.44
C LEU A 523 -6.32 26.43 -2.27
N GLN A 524 -6.92 25.54 -3.06
CA GLN A 524 -6.55 24.11 -3.04
C GLN A 524 -5.09 23.92 -3.45
N LYS A 525 -4.60 24.62 -4.47
CA LYS A 525 -3.19 24.57 -4.88
C LYS A 525 -2.26 25.03 -3.75
N VAL A 526 -2.65 26.04 -2.98
CA VAL A 526 -1.87 26.48 -1.81
C VAL A 526 -1.79 25.36 -0.77
N ILE A 527 -2.93 24.73 -0.46
CA ILE A 527 -2.97 23.57 0.48
C ILE A 527 -2.06 22.46 0.01
N ASP A 528 -2.16 22.10 -1.29
CA ASP A 528 -1.37 21.00 -1.87
C ASP A 528 0.14 21.36 -1.87
N SER A 529 0.48 22.62 -2.10
CA SER A 529 1.88 23.10 -2.02
C SER A 529 2.43 22.97 -0.60
N ILE A 530 1.65 23.39 0.41
CA ILE A 530 2.07 23.25 1.83
C ILE A 530 2.20 21.77 2.20
N ARG A 531 1.26 20.91 1.78
CA ARG A 531 1.30 19.47 2.05
C ARG A 531 2.51 18.80 1.40
N ALA A 532 2.94 19.27 0.23
CA ALA A 532 4.12 18.75 -0.45
C ALA A 532 5.45 19.05 0.29
N GLU A 533 5.45 19.96 1.27
CA GLU A 533 6.60 20.22 2.14
C GLU A 533 6.80 19.12 3.20
N ILE A 534 5.80 18.26 3.46
CA ILE A 534 5.91 17.18 4.44
C ILE A 534 7.06 16.27 4.04
N PRO A 535 8.03 15.99 4.93
CA PRO A 535 9.13 15.07 4.66
C PRO A 535 8.60 13.72 4.20
N ARG A 536 9.28 13.10 3.22
CA ARG A 536 8.89 11.77 2.77
C ARG A 536 9.10 10.76 3.89
N GLU A 537 8.06 10.04 4.26
CA GLU A 537 8.14 8.96 5.24
C GLU A 537 8.69 7.69 4.60
N TYR A 538 9.76 7.16 5.18
CA TYR A 538 10.36 5.90 4.78
C TYR A 538 10.01 4.82 5.82
N PHE A 539 9.95 3.57 5.37
CA PHE A 539 9.60 2.45 6.23
C PHE A 539 10.58 1.30 6.07
N ILE A 540 10.60 0.43 7.06
CA ILE A 540 11.20 -0.89 6.97
C ILE A 540 10.13 -1.97 7.20
N ARG A 541 10.31 -3.10 6.55
CA ARG A 541 9.48 -4.30 6.74
C ARG A 541 10.19 -5.19 7.77
N ALA A 542 9.69 -5.21 8.97
CA ALA A 542 10.29 -5.97 10.06
C ALA A 542 9.41 -7.13 10.50
N LEU A 543 10.02 -8.16 11.06
CA LEU A 543 9.35 -9.12 11.93
C LEU A 543 9.43 -8.56 13.35
N THR A 544 8.30 -8.48 14.04
CA THR A 544 8.26 -8.02 15.43
C THR A 544 7.28 -8.87 16.22
N GLU A 545 7.64 -9.16 17.46
CA GLU A 545 6.74 -9.80 18.40
C GLU A 545 5.89 -8.76 19.14
N PRO A 546 4.56 -8.95 19.28
CA PRO A 546 3.76 -8.17 20.23
C PRO A 546 4.18 -8.46 21.68
N GLU A 547 4.08 -7.46 22.55
CA GLU A 547 4.40 -7.64 23.98
C GLU A 547 3.46 -8.64 24.64
N ASN A 548 4.04 -9.56 25.43
CA ASN A 548 3.31 -10.59 26.19
C ASN A 548 2.39 -11.48 25.32
N HIS A 549 2.67 -11.63 24.04
CA HIS A 549 1.89 -12.46 23.13
C HIS A 549 2.52 -13.84 23.00
N GLN A 550 1.89 -14.85 23.57
CA GLN A 550 2.33 -16.25 23.53
C GLN A 550 1.18 -17.14 23.05
N PRO A 551 0.95 -17.20 21.73
CA PRO A 551 -0.12 -18.01 21.19
C PRO A 551 0.18 -19.51 21.31
N LEU A 552 -0.87 -20.31 21.46
CA LEU A 552 -0.75 -21.75 21.44
C LEU A 552 -0.57 -22.26 20.02
N THR A 553 0.44 -23.09 19.81
CA THR A 553 0.64 -23.77 18.51
C THR A 553 0.14 -25.21 18.63
N TYR A 554 -0.67 -25.63 17.67
CA TYR A 554 -1.20 -26.98 17.57
C TYR A 554 -0.56 -27.74 16.42
N LEU A 555 -0.45 -29.03 16.58
CA LEU A 555 -0.07 -29.92 15.48
C LEU A 555 -1.28 -30.13 14.58
N PHE A 556 -1.22 -29.63 13.37
CA PHE A 556 -2.32 -29.75 12.41
C PHE A 556 -2.33 -31.13 11.77
N LYS A 557 -3.46 -31.83 11.84
CA LYS A 557 -3.61 -33.11 11.20
C LYS A 557 -3.40 -32.97 9.69
N ARG A 558 -2.36 -33.61 9.14
CA ARG A 558 -1.98 -33.52 7.73
C ARG A 558 -1.72 -32.07 7.24
N GLY A 559 -1.27 -31.21 8.11
CA GLY A 559 -0.99 -29.81 7.78
C GLY A 559 -2.24 -28.95 7.60
N ASN A 560 -3.43 -29.47 7.85
CA ASN A 560 -4.68 -28.75 7.71
C ASN A 560 -5.01 -27.97 8.99
N HIS A 561 -5.02 -26.64 8.91
CA HIS A 561 -5.28 -25.75 10.04
C HIS A 561 -6.72 -25.82 10.58
N SER A 562 -7.65 -26.38 9.84
CA SER A 562 -9.05 -26.55 10.24
C SER A 562 -9.36 -27.92 10.85
N SER A 563 -8.36 -28.79 11.04
CA SER A 563 -8.54 -30.17 11.54
C SER A 563 -7.83 -30.43 12.86
#